data_a65b54a75edce7c0b064e4b6b4e7e209
#
_entry.id   a65b54a75edce7c0b064e4b6b4e7e209
#
_cell.length_a   1.000
_cell.length_b   1.000
_cell.length_c   1.000
_cell.angle_alpha   90.00
_cell.angle_beta   90.00
_cell.angle_gamma   90.00
#
_symmetry.space_group_name_H-M   'P 1'
#
loop_
_entity.id
_entity.type
_entity.pdbx_description
1 polymer ?
#
loop_
_entity_poly.entity_id
_entity_poly.type
_entity_poly.pdbx_seq_one_letter_code
_entity_poly.pdbx_strand_id
1 'polypeptide(L)'
;MIEEGERERDRIIKEAQQMAEKIKKQAELSAQQELKMAKLRLQEEMASMTVQLAEELLKKNLQPKDHERLVDEYIERVRSLQ
;
A
#
# COMPACT_ATOMS: atom_id res chain seq x y z
N MET A 1 -44.05 23.85 27.63
CA MET A 1 -43.24 25.02 27.90
C MET A 1 -41.87 24.60 28.39
N ILE A 2 -41.57 24.54 29.67
CA ILE A 2 -40.25 24.08 30.12
C ILE A 2 -40.00 22.61 29.72
N GLU A 3 -41.01 21.75 29.84
CA GLU A 3 -40.92 20.34 29.48
C GLU A 3 -40.70 20.12 27.99
N GLU A 4 -41.30 20.93 27.14
CA GLU A 4 -41.08 20.85 25.69
C GLU A 4 -39.68 21.28 25.32
N GLY A 5 -39.17 22.33 25.97
CA GLY A 5 -37.82 22.80 25.77
C GLY A 5 -36.78 21.75 26.19
N GLU A 6 -37.03 21.05 27.30
CA GLU A 6 -36.16 19.99 27.79
C GLU A 6 -36.17 18.79 26.84
N ARG A 7 -37.34 18.39 26.33
CA ARG A 7 -37.46 17.29 25.37
C ARG A 7 -36.74 17.62 24.06
N GLU A 8 -36.91 18.85 23.60
CA GLU A 8 -36.23 19.34 22.41
C GLU A 8 -34.70 19.31 22.58
N ARG A 9 -34.25 19.80 23.75
CA ARG A 9 -32.83 19.77 24.10
C ARG A 9 -32.27 18.34 24.13
N ASP A 10 -32.98 17.41 24.78
CA ASP A 10 -32.57 16.01 24.88
C ASP A 10 -32.52 15.35 23.50
N ARG A 11 -33.49 15.67 22.65
CA ARG A 11 -33.52 15.17 21.27
C ARG A 11 -32.32 15.66 20.49
N ILE A 12 -32.01 16.95 20.59
CA ILE A 12 -30.86 17.55 19.89
C ILE A 12 -29.55 16.91 20.36
N ILE A 13 -29.39 16.74 21.67
CA ILE A 13 -28.19 16.11 22.24
C ILE A 13 -28.06 14.67 21.75
N LYS A 14 -29.13 13.92 21.76
CA LYS A 14 -29.15 12.52 21.32
C LYS A 14 -28.77 12.41 19.83
N GLU A 15 -29.35 13.25 18.99
CA GLU A 15 -29.05 13.29 17.57
C GLU A 15 -27.60 13.68 17.32
N ALA A 16 -27.10 14.66 18.10
CA ALA A 16 -25.69 15.07 17.99
C ALA A 16 -24.74 13.94 18.40
N GLN A 17 -25.05 13.20 19.45
CA GLN A 17 -24.27 12.05 19.87
C GLN A 17 -24.27 10.95 18.82
N GLN A 18 -25.42 10.68 18.22
CA GLN A 18 -25.52 9.68 17.14
C GLN A 18 -24.73 10.10 15.92
N MET A 19 -24.77 11.39 15.58
CA MET A 19 -24.01 11.93 14.46
C MET A 19 -22.49 11.85 14.74
N ALA A 20 -22.08 12.20 15.95
CA ALA A 20 -20.68 12.11 16.36
C ALA A 20 -20.16 10.67 16.27
N GLU A 21 -20.94 9.69 16.71
CA GLU A 21 -20.62 8.28 16.64
C GLU A 21 -20.48 7.83 15.18
N LYS A 22 -21.38 8.25 14.32
CA LYS A 22 -21.35 7.94 12.90
C LYS A 22 -20.11 8.52 12.22
N ILE A 23 -19.79 9.78 12.53
CA ILE A 23 -18.61 10.45 11.99
C ILE A 23 -17.33 9.72 12.44
N LYS A 24 -17.28 9.33 13.70
CA LYS A 24 -16.15 8.58 14.26
C LYS A 24 -15.93 7.26 13.53
N LYS A 25 -17.01 6.50 13.32
CA LYS A 25 -16.93 5.23 12.58
C LYS A 25 -16.49 5.42 11.14
N GLN A 26 -16.99 6.45 10.48
CA GLN A 26 -16.59 6.77 9.12
C GLN A 26 -15.12 7.17 9.05
N ALA A 27 -14.65 7.96 10.02
CA ALA A 27 -13.25 8.36 10.10
C ALA A 27 -12.33 7.16 10.34
N GLU A 28 -12.71 6.25 11.22
CA GLU A 28 -11.95 5.01 11.47
C GLU A 28 -11.85 4.15 10.20
N LEU A 29 -12.97 3.99 9.49
CA LEU A 29 -12.99 3.22 8.25
C LEU A 29 -12.12 3.87 7.17
N SER A 30 -12.22 5.19 7.01
CA SER A 30 -11.39 5.93 6.06
C SER A 30 -9.90 5.80 6.40
N ALA A 31 -9.55 5.91 7.68
CA ALA A 31 -8.17 5.75 8.13
C ALA A 31 -7.63 4.35 7.82
N GLN A 32 -8.43 3.31 8.02
CA GLN A 32 -8.05 1.94 7.70
C GLN A 32 -7.82 1.76 6.20
N GLN A 33 -8.69 2.34 5.37
CA GLN A 33 -8.56 2.28 3.93
C GLN A 33 -7.32 3.01 3.44
N GLU A 34 -7.04 4.21 3.99
CA GLU A 34 -5.85 4.97 3.66
C GLU A 34 -4.58 4.22 4.06
N LEU A 35 -4.59 3.59 5.23
CA LEU A 35 -3.45 2.79 5.69
C LEU A 35 -3.20 1.61 4.76
N LYS A 36 -4.25 0.92 4.33
CA LYS A 36 -4.15 -0.20 3.39
C LYS A 36 -3.56 0.25 2.06
N MET A 37 -4.05 1.38 1.53
CA MET A 37 -3.54 1.95 0.27
C MET A 37 -2.08 2.38 0.41
N ALA A 38 -1.72 2.98 1.54
CA ALA A 38 -0.33 3.38 1.81
C ALA A 38 0.61 2.17 1.86
N LYS A 39 0.18 1.07 2.49
CA LYS A 39 0.95 -0.17 2.53
C LYS A 39 1.17 -0.75 1.13
N LEU A 40 0.13 -0.80 0.31
CA LEU A 40 0.24 -1.29 -1.06
C LEU A 40 1.19 -0.44 -1.89
N ARG A 41 1.08 0.88 -1.76
CA ARG A 41 1.96 1.81 -2.47
C ARG A 41 3.41 1.63 -2.04
N LEU A 42 3.64 1.47 -0.74
CA LEU A 42 4.99 1.23 -0.22
C LEU A 42 5.57 -0.09 -0.74
N GLN A 43 4.78 -1.14 -0.80
CA GLN A 43 5.20 -2.42 -1.37
C GLN A 43 5.60 -2.29 -2.84
N GLU A 44 4.83 -1.54 -3.61
CA GLU A 44 5.13 -1.28 -5.02
C GLU A 44 6.44 -0.49 -5.17
N GLU A 45 6.62 0.54 -4.35
CA GLU A 45 7.85 1.36 -4.35
C GLU A 45 9.07 0.52 -3.96
N MET A 46 8.95 -0.31 -2.95
CA MET A 46 10.03 -1.19 -2.52
C MET A 46 10.40 -2.21 -3.61
N ALA A 47 9.41 -2.79 -4.26
CA ALA A 47 9.64 -3.73 -5.36
C ALA A 47 10.38 -3.04 -6.52
N SER A 48 9.93 -1.83 -6.88
CA SER A 48 10.56 -1.03 -7.94
C SER A 48 12.00 -0.67 -7.59
N MET A 49 12.25 -0.23 -6.36
CA MET A 49 13.60 0.11 -5.89
C MET A 49 14.51 -1.10 -5.87
N THR A 50 13.98 -2.26 -5.48
CA THR A 50 14.75 -3.50 -5.46
C THR A 50 15.19 -3.89 -6.86
N VAL A 51 14.29 -3.81 -7.84
CA VAL A 51 14.61 -4.09 -9.24
C VAL A 51 15.67 -3.10 -9.76
N GLN A 52 15.51 -1.81 -9.49
CA GLN A 52 16.46 -0.78 -9.89
C GLN A 52 17.84 -1.04 -9.29
N LEU A 53 17.90 -1.38 -8.02
CA LEU A 53 19.14 -1.68 -7.34
C LEU A 53 19.83 -2.91 -7.95
N ALA A 54 19.06 -3.95 -8.24
CA ALA A 54 19.57 -5.15 -8.88
C ALA A 54 20.16 -4.84 -10.26
N GLU A 55 19.45 -4.02 -11.05
CA GLU A 55 19.93 -3.58 -12.36
C GLU A 55 21.24 -2.78 -12.27
N GLU A 56 21.32 -1.86 -11.30
CA GLU A 56 22.54 -1.07 -11.08
C GLU A 56 23.71 -1.95 -10.68
N LEU A 57 23.50 -2.89 -9.78
CA LEU A 57 24.54 -3.81 -9.34
C LEU A 57 25.03 -4.68 -10.50
N LEU A 58 24.13 -5.17 -11.33
CA LEU A 58 24.47 -5.96 -12.51
C LEU A 58 25.29 -5.14 -13.51
N LYS A 59 24.90 -3.89 -13.74
CA LYS A 59 25.61 -2.99 -14.65
C LYS A 59 27.02 -2.65 -14.16
N LYS A 60 27.18 -2.44 -12.85
CA LYS A 60 28.48 -2.06 -12.26
C LYS A 60 29.43 -3.24 -12.13
N ASN A 61 28.91 -4.41 -11.78
CA ASN A 61 29.75 -5.57 -11.43
C ASN A 61 29.99 -6.51 -12.59
N LEU A 62 29.14 -6.49 -13.62
CA LEU A 62 29.29 -7.35 -14.77
C LEU A 62 30.16 -6.68 -15.84
N GLN A 63 31.31 -7.29 -16.14
CA GLN A 63 32.13 -6.91 -17.28
C GLN A 63 31.54 -7.55 -18.55
N PRO A 64 31.91 -7.04 -19.74
CA PRO A 64 31.40 -7.62 -20.98
C PRO A 64 31.59 -9.13 -21.08
N LYS A 65 32.69 -9.65 -20.55
CA LYS A 65 32.96 -11.09 -20.49
C LYS A 65 31.95 -11.86 -19.67
N ASP A 66 31.50 -11.27 -18.59
CA ASP A 66 30.47 -11.86 -17.69
C ASP A 66 29.12 -11.93 -18.38
N HIS A 67 28.76 -10.92 -19.16
CA HIS A 67 27.55 -10.94 -19.97
C HIS A 67 27.56 -12.06 -20.99
N GLU A 68 28.67 -12.23 -21.71
CA GLU A 68 28.84 -13.32 -22.70
C GLU A 68 28.71 -14.67 -22.01
N ARG A 69 29.36 -14.84 -20.87
CA ARG A 69 29.30 -16.08 -20.10
C ARG A 69 27.88 -16.41 -19.67
N LEU A 70 27.16 -15.43 -19.17
CA LEU A 70 25.77 -15.62 -18.74
C LEU A 70 24.86 -16.02 -19.90
N VAL A 71 25.03 -15.39 -21.06
CA VAL A 71 24.28 -15.75 -22.26
C VAL A 71 24.62 -17.19 -22.68
N ASP A 72 25.87 -17.54 -22.69
CA ASP A 72 26.33 -18.90 -23.05
C ASP A 72 25.80 -19.96 -22.09
N GLU A 73 25.85 -19.69 -20.78
CA GLU A 73 25.31 -20.59 -19.76
C GLU A 73 23.80 -20.77 -19.93
N TYR A 74 23.11 -19.70 -20.24
CA TYR A 74 21.66 -19.74 -20.47
C TYR A 74 21.31 -20.58 -21.68
N ILE A 75 22.06 -20.42 -22.79
CA ILE A 75 21.89 -21.19 -24.01
C ILE A 75 22.15 -22.66 -23.74
N GLU A 76 23.20 -22.99 -22.99
CA GLU A 76 23.52 -24.36 -22.60
C GLU A 76 22.41 -25.03 -21.80
N ARG A 77 21.82 -24.28 -20.86
CA ARG A 77 20.67 -24.79 -20.09
C ARG A 77 19.48 -25.09 -20.98
N VAL A 78 19.21 -24.20 -21.93
CA VAL A 78 18.09 -24.39 -22.87
C VAL A 78 18.31 -25.61 -23.73
N ARG A 79 19.54 -25.83 -24.22
CA ARG A 79 19.89 -27.00 -24.99
C ARG A 79 19.77 -28.30 -24.18
N SER A 80 20.19 -28.28 -22.93
CA SER A 80 20.14 -29.47 -22.08
C SER A 80 18.72 -29.86 -21.67
N LEU A 81 17.75 -28.93 -21.80
CA LEU A 81 16.36 -29.21 -21.51
C LEU A 81 15.60 -29.85 -22.68
N GLN A 82 16.21 -29.91 -23.85
CA GLN A 82 15.57 -30.55 -25.01
C GLN A 82 15.81 -32.07 -25.02
#